data_70e6e48bdd73e65454a2389c782de371
#
_entry.id   70e6e48bdd73e65454a2389c782de371
#
_cell.length_a   1.000
_cell.length_b   1.000
_cell.length_c   1.000
_cell.angle_alpha   90.00
_cell.angle_beta   90.00
_cell.angle_gamma   90.00
#
_symmetry.space_group_name_H-M   'P 1'
#
loop_
_entity.id
_entity.type
_entity.pdbx_description
1 polymer ?
#
loop_
_entity_poly.entity_id
_entity_poly.type
_entity_poly.pdbx_seq_one_letter_code
_entity_poly.pdbx_strand_id
1 'polypeptide(L)'
;MKKKKVIKRKFKWKTFFKFCLFVGILFLLFTYLWNLKTQNIFIEGNTFVKDNDIIITSGFKDYPYLFRLKTKDIEKKVLNIPYIKSVKIKKGILGSITFVITEDKPLLYNRNNGKVVLSSGREIEDTLKGIPILINYVPDVYYTKLIQKLSDIDENVLNLISEIEYSPWTSNNVLIDEERFLLRMNDTNTVYTNLLHIDKLNKYIEIYATLEDKKGIIYLDSSSDKISFSSY
;
A
#
# COMPACT_ATOMS: atom_id res chain seq x y z
N MET A 1 -60.66 56.82 16.77
CA MET A 1 -59.87 55.77 17.44
C MET A 1 -60.04 54.44 16.70
N LYS A 2 -59.00 53.93 16.01
CA LYS A 2 -59.06 52.62 15.30
C LYS A 2 -58.85 51.51 16.30
N LYS A 3 -59.82 50.62 16.51
CA LYS A 3 -59.71 49.45 17.37
C LYS A 3 -58.75 48.44 16.72
N LYS A 4 -57.59 48.15 17.36
CA LYS A 4 -56.68 47.07 16.97
C LYS A 4 -57.36 45.68 17.14
N LYS A 5 -57.58 44.95 16.03
CA LYS A 5 -58.03 43.53 16.06
C LYS A 5 -56.98 42.71 16.68
N VAL A 6 -57.18 42.17 17.87
CA VAL A 6 -56.32 41.17 18.51
C VAL A 6 -56.62 39.80 17.87
N ILE A 7 -55.69 39.29 17.04
CA ILE A 7 -55.82 37.99 16.43
C ILE A 7 -55.49 36.99 17.51
N LYS A 8 -56.45 36.31 18.11
CA LYS A 8 -56.22 35.15 18.99
C LYS A 8 -55.82 33.94 18.16
N ARG A 9 -54.52 33.58 18.19
CA ARG A 9 -54.03 32.36 17.56
C ARG A 9 -54.59 31.15 18.31
N LYS A 10 -55.44 30.34 17.67
CA LYS A 10 -55.93 29.08 18.23
C LYS A 10 -54.82 28.02 18.09
N PHE A 11 -54.43 27.41 19.21
CA PHE A 11 -53.45 26.31 19.22
C PHE A 11 -54.04 25.11 18.51
N LYS A 12 -53.33 24.60 17.49
CA LYS A 12 -53.77 23.45 16.66
C LYS A 12 -53.29 22.13 17.29
N TRP A 13 -53.99 21.61 18.27
CA TRP A 13 -53.69 20.37 18.99
C TRP A 13 -53.39 19.19 18.07
N LYS A 14 -54.14 18.97 17.00
CA LYS A 14 -53.91 17.90 16.02
C LYS A 14 -52.53 17.99 15.35
N THR A 15 -52.10 19.21 15.01
CA THR A 15 -50.79 19.43 14.41
C THR A 15 -49.67 19.22 15.43
N PHE A 16 -49.90 19.64 16.69
CA PHE A 16 -48.98 19.41 17.78
C PHE A 16 -48.75 17.90 18.06
N PHE A 17 -49.84 17.10 18.16
CA PHE A 17 -49.72 15.66 18.34
C PHE A 17 -49.03 14.98 17.19
N LYS A 18 -49.27 15.37 15.92
CA LYS A 18 -48.52 14.82 14.77
C LYS A 18 -47.03 15.13 14.86
N PHE A 19 -46.69 16.35 15.29
CA PHE A 19 -45.30 16.73 15.51
C PHE A 19 -44.65 15.92 16.63
N CYS A 20 -45.31 15.75 17.77
CA CYS A 20 -44.80 14.90 18.87
C CYS A 20 -44.60 13.45 18.45
N LEU A 21 -45.56 12.90 17.67
CA LEU A 21 -45.44 11.55 17.12
C LEU A 21 -44.22 11.44 16.21
N PHE A 22 -44.03 12.38 15.31
CA PHE A 22 -42.88 12.42 14.40
C PHE A 22 -41.54 12.48 15.16
N VAL A 23 -41.44 13.37 16.16
CA VAL A 23 -40.25 13.45 17.02
C VAL A 23 -40.04 12.17 17.80
N GLY A 24 -41.09 11.52 18.30
CA GLY A 24 -41.02 10.24 18.98
C GLY A 24 -40.45 9.13 18.06
N ILE A 25 -40.92 9.06 16.82
CA ILE A 25 -40.38 8.10 15.82
C ILE A 25 -38.91 8.36 15.54
N LEU A 26 -38.52 9.63 15.36
CA LEU A 26 -37.12 10.00 15.15
C LEU A 26 -36.24 9.63 16.36
N PHE A 27 -36.74 9.81 17.56
CA PHE A 27 -36.06 9.43 18.79
C PHE A 27 -35.84 7.91 18.88
N LEU A 28 -36.88 7.13 18.57
CA LEU A 28 -36.78 5.67 18.52
C LEU A 28 -35.77 5.20 17.45
N LEU A 29 -35.82 5.80 16.26
CA LEU A 29 -34.85 5.52 15.19
C LEU A 29 -33.40 5.86 15.63
N PHE A 30 -33.23 7.00 16.27
CA PHE A 30 -31.92 7.43 16.79
C PHE A 30 -31.39 6.45 17.83
N THR A 31 -32.23 6.03 18.82
CA THR A 31 -31.82 5.06 19.85
C THR A 31 -31.50 3.69 19.25
N TYR A 32 -32.26 3.26 18.26
CA TYR A 32 -31.97 2.03 17.52
C TYR A 32 -30.60 2.08 16.82
N LEU A 33 -30.35 3.13 16.03
CA LEU A 33 -29.08 3.30 15.34
C LEU A 33 -27.91 3.44 16.31
N TRP A 34 -28.10 4.18 17.41
CA TRP A 34 -27.05 4.38 18.43
C TRP A 34 -26.61 3.09 19.10
N ASN A 35 -27.51 2.13 19.22
CA ASN A 35 -27.26 0.79 19.81
C ASN A 35 -26.98 -0.29 18.75
N LEU A 36 -26.85 0.07 17.48
CA LEU A 36 -26.54 -0.87 16.42
C LEU A 36 -25.10 -1.37 16.55
N LYS A 37 -24.93 -2.67 16.77
CA LYS A 37 -23.62 -3.34 16.77
C LYS A 37 -23.14 -3.57 15.34
N THR A 38 -21.83 -3.65 15.17
CA THR A 38 -21.24 -4.14 13.92
C THR A 38 -21.65 -5.59 13.71
N GLN A 39 -22.09 -5.92 12.49
CA GLN A 39 -22.52 -7.28 12.12
C GLN A 39 -21.64 -7.88 11.05
N ASN A 40 -21.29 -7.07 10.05
CA ASN A 40 -20.48 -7.50 8.92
C ASN A 40 -19.23 -6.63 8.81
N ILE A 41 -18.08 -7.28 8.70
CA ILE A 41 -16.78 -6.64 8.53
C ILE A 41 -16.28 -7.04 7.14
N PHE A 42 -16.02 -6.06 6.29
CA PHE A 42 -15.43 -6.25 4.97
C PHE A 42 -14.04 -5.62 4.97
N ILE A 43 -13.08 -6.31 4.37
CA ILE A 43 -11.71 -5.85 4.20
C ILE A 43 -11.38 -5.93 2.73
N GLU A 44 -10.91 -4.83 2.15
CA GLU A 44 -10.63 -4.69 0.73
C GLU A 44 -9.22 -4.13 0.53
N GLY A 45 -8.48 -4.68 -0.45
CA GLY A 45 -7.17 -4.17 -0.85
C GLY A 45 -5.98 -4.73 -0.08
N ASN A 46 -6.20 -5.70 0.81
CA ASN A 46 -5.12 -6.47 1.43
C ASN A 46 -4.83 -7.75 0.64
N THR A 47 -3.56 -8.06 0.49
CA THR A 47 -3.05 -9.30 -0.12
C THR A 47 -2.03 -9.97 0.77
N PHE A 48 -1.16 -9.19 1.39
CA PHE A 48 -0.09 -9.63 2.24
C PHE A 48 -0.50 -9.69 3.72
N VAL A 49 -1.24 -8.69 4.21
CA VAL A 49 -1.72 -8.64 5.59
C VAL A 49 -3.02 -9.43 5.72
N LYS A 50 -3.08 -10.34 6.68
CA LYS A 50 -4.26 -11.19 6.90
C LYS A 50 -5.42 -10.38 7.50
N ASP A 51 -6.65 -10.68 7.07
CA ASP A 51 -7.87 -10.07 7.61
C ASP A 51 -7.94 -10.14 9.14
N ASN A 52 -7.56 -11.29 9.70
CA ASN A 52 -7.59 -11.52 11.14
C ASN A 52 -6.70 -10.55 11.91
N ASP A 53 -5.53 -10.20 11.39
CA ASP A 53 -4.59 -9.26 12.04
C ASP A 53 -5.16 -7.85 12.04
N ILE A 54 -5.86 -7.46 10.97
CA ILE A 54 -6.56 -6.19 10.84
C ILE A 54 -7.73 -6.12 11.84
N ILE A 55 -8.55 -7.18 11.91
CA ILE A 55 -9.70 -7.27 12.81
C ILE A 55 -9.25 -7.19 14.28
N ILE A 56 -8.20 -7.93 14.66
CA ILE A 56 -7.68 -7.94 16.03
C ILE A 56 -7.11 -6.57 16.39
N THR A 57 -6.23 -6.02 15.54
CA THR A 57 -5.56 -4.74 15.78
C THR A 57 -6.54 -3.57 15.83
N SER A 58 -7.58 -3.60 15.00
CA SER A 58 -8.64 -2.59 14.99
C SER A 58 -9.54 -2.64 16.22
N GLY A 59 -9.58 -3.77 16.95
CA GLY A 59 -10.46 -3.98 18.11
C GLY A 59 -11.87 -4.39 17.73
N PHE A 60 -12.08 -4.94 16.53
CA PHE A 60 -13.39 -5.40 16.05
C PHE A 60 -13.74 -6.83 16.44
N LYS A 61 -12.86 -7.52 17.14
CA LYS A 61 -13.10 -8.90 17.61
C LYS A 61 -14.43 -9.05 18.39
N ASP A 62 -14.83 -8.02 19.15
CA ASP A 62 -16.01 -8.05 20.04
C ASP A 62 -17.24 -7.34 19.42
N TYR A 63 -17.24 -7.10 18.11
CA TYR A 63 -18.37 -6.46 17.40
C TYR A 63 -18.89 -5.20 18.09
N PRO A 64 -18.09 -4.12 18.15
CA PRO A 64 -18.45 -2.91 18.90
C PRO A 64 -19.65 -2.16 18.28
N TYR A 65 -20.21 -1.21 19.04
CA TYR A 65 -21.32 -0.36 18.55
C TYR A 65 -20.85 0.55 17.42
N LEU A 66 -21.41 0.39 16.21
CA LEU A 66 -20.95 1.01 14.97
C LEU A 66 -20.87 2.54 15.04
N PHE A 67 -21.92 3.18 15.58
CA PHE A 67 -22.02 4.66 15.58
C PHE A 67 -21.25 5.32 16.73
N ARG A 68 -20.83 4.55 17.74
CA ARG A 68 -19.97 5.03 18.84
C ARG A 68 -18.48 5.00 18.49
N LEU A 69 -18.11 4.33 17.39
CA LEU A 69 -16.71 4.20 16.98
C LEU A 69 -16.16 5.49 16.40
N LYS A 70 -14.97 5.85 16.84
CA LYS A 70 -14.15 6.91 16.23
C LYS A 70 -13.26 6.28 15.17
N THR A 71 -13.63 6.39 13.91
CA THR A 71 -12.89 5.77 12.79
C THR A 71 -11.42 6.18 12.76
N LYS A 72 -11.12 7.45 13.05
CA LYS A 72 -9.73 7.96 13.10
C LYS A 72 -8.84 7.24 14.11
N ASP A 73 -9.39 6.84 15.25
CA ASP A 73 -8.61 6.12 16.28
C ASP A 73 -8.34 4.68 15.85
N ILE A 74 -9.29 4.09 15.14
CA ILE A 74 -9.15 2.75 14.57
C ILE A 74 -8.15 2.77 13.39
N GLU A 75 -8.27 3.75 12.50
CA GLU A 75 -7.33 3.96 11.39
C GLU A 75 -5.89 4.06 11.90
N LYS A 76 -5.66 4.84 12.97
CA LYS A 76 -4.33 4.93 13.60
C LYS A 76 -3.82 3.59 14.13
N LYS A 77 -4.69 2.76 14.73
CA LYS A 77 -4.29 1.44 15.22
C LYS A 77 -3.90 0.52 14.06
N VAL A 78 -4.70 0.49 12.99
CA VAL A 78 -4.45 -0.34 11.82
C VAL A 78 -3.19 0.10 11.07
N LEU A 79 -2.89 1.41 11.03
CA LEU A 79 -1.65 1.95 10.45
C LEU A 79 -0.37 1.52 11.20
N ASN A 80 -0.49 1.02 12.45
CA ASN A 80 0.67 0.46 13.16
C ASN A 80 1.05 -0.95 12.65
N ILE A 81 0.23 -1.59 11.83
CA ILE A 81 0.60 -2.83 11.16
C ILE A 81 1.68 -2.51 10.11
N PRO A 82 2.86 -3.17 10.14
CA PRO A 82 4.04 -2.75 9.37
C PRO A 82 3.81 -2.56 7.87
N TYR A 83 3.01 -3.43 7.27
CA TYR A 83 2.78 -3.46 5.81
C TYR A 83 1.57 -2.66 5.36
N ILE A 84 0.97 -1.82 6.21
CA ILE A 84 -0.15 -0.97 5.81
C ILE A 84 0.35 0.46 5.53
N LYS A 85 0.11 0.93 4.31
CA LYS A 85 0.42 2.29 3.86
C LYS A 85 -0.70 3.26 4.19
N SER A 86 -1.95 2.85 3.93
CA SER A 86 -3.12 3.65 4.25
C SER A 86 -4.34 2.78 4.54
N VAL A 87 -5.25 3.30 5.35
CA VAL A 87 -6.54 2.69 5.62
C VAL A 87 -7.63 3.76 5.65
N LYS A 88 -8.78 3.44 5.07
CA LYS A 88 -10.00 4.24 5.16
C LYS A 88 -11.14 3.36 5.64
N ILE A 89 -11.88 3.85 6.64
CA ILE A 89 -12.99 3.10 7.22
C ILE A 89 -14.31 3.71 6.75
N LYS A 90 -15.14 2.88 6.11
CA LYS A 90 -16.50 3.24 5.68
C LYS A 90 -17.52 2.53 6.56
N LYS A 91 -18.46 3.27 7.14
CA LYS A 91 -19.58 2.73 7.92
C LYS A 91 -20.80 2.57 7.00
N GLY A 92 -21.35 1.38 6.95
CA GLY A 92 -22.59 1.09 6.24
C GLY A 92 -23.83 1.23 7.12
N ILE A 93 -25.02 1.21 6.51
CA ILE A 93 -26.28 1.55 7.16
C ILE A 93 -26.75 0.43 8.12
N LEU A 94 -26.54 -0.85 7.76
CA LEU A 94 -27.07 -2.01 8.48
C LEU A 94 -26.03 -2.72 9.35
N GLY A 95 -25.20 -1.99 10.07
CA GLY A 95 -24.18 -2.59 10.93
C GLY A 95 -22.96 -3.10 10.17
N SER A 96 -22.79 -2.76 8.90
CA SER A 96 -21.61 -3.11 8.14
C SER A 96 -20.51 -2.07 8.31
N ILE A 97 -19.25 -2.54 8.23
CA ILE A 97 -18.06 -1.70 8.19
C ILE A 97 -17.12 -2.25 7.14
N THR A 98 -16.53 -1.36 6.35
CA THR A 98 -15.55 -1.72 5.33
C THR A 98 -14.23 -1.02 5.62
N PHE A 99 -13.16 -1.81 5.71
CA PHE A 99 -11.78 -1.34 5.74
C PHE A 99 -11.24 -1.34 4.30
N VAL A 100 -10.96 -0.17 3.75
CA VAL A 100 -10.29 -0.04 2.45
C VAL A 100 -8.82 0.20 2.74
N ILE A 101 -7.99 -0.79 2.45
CA ILE A 101 -6.56 -0.84 2.78
C ILE A 101 -5.73 -0.64 1.52
N THR A 102 -4.63 0.07 1.66
CA THR A 102 -3.54 0.07 0.68
C THR A 102 -2.32 -0.46 1.39
N GLU A 103 -1.77 -1.54 0.88
CA GLU A 103 -0.56 -2.15 1.42
C GLU A 103 0.70 -1.44 0.92
N ASP A 104 1.73 -1.54 1.75
CA ASP A 104 3.08 -1.07 1.48
C ASP A 104 3.94 -2.30 1.22
N LYS A 105 4.16 -2.60 -0.05
CA LYS A 105 4.79 -3.86 -0.47
C LYS A 105 6.27 -3.89 -0.12
N PRO A 106 6.81 -5.02 0.35
CA PRO A 106 8.25 -5.19 0.53
C PRO A 106 8.96 -5.19 -0.83
N LEU A 107 10.02 -4.39 -0.98
CA LEU A 107 10.81 -4.29 -2.21
C LEU A 107 12.11 -5.07 -2.11
N LEU A 108 12.85 -4.90 -1.01
CA LEU A 108 14.15 -5.53 -0.83
C LEU A 108 14.52 -5.61 0.67
N TYR A 109 15.47 -6.49 0.96
CA TYR A 109 16.16 -6.52 2.25
C TYR A 109 17.51 -5.79 2.12
N ASN A 110 17.72 -4.75 2.91
CA ASN A 110 18.98 -4.00 2.93
C ASN A 110 19.96 -4.67 3.92
N ARG A 111 20.96 -5.37 3.40
CA ARG A 111 21.96 -6.06 4.22
C ARG A 111 22.79 -5.11 5.09
N ASN A 112 22.96 -3.84 4.67
CA ASN A 112 23.81 -2.89 5.40
C ASN A 112 23.22 -2.49 6.75
N ASN A 113 21.88 -2.40 6.86
CA ASN A 113 21.20 -2.01 8.08
C ASN A 113 20.28 -3.11 8.66
N GLY A 114 20.14 -4.25 7.98
CA GLY A 114 19.35 -5.38 8.45
C GLY A 114 17.84 -5.18 8.39
N LYS A 115 17.34 -4.28 7.53
CA LYS A 115 15.92 -3.94 7.46
C LYS A 115 15.30 -4.29 6.12
N VAL A 116 14.01 -4.57 6.14
CA VAL A 116 13.17 -4.65 4.94
C VAL A 116 12.74 -3.26 4.52
N VAL A 117 12.91 -2.94 3.25
CA VAL A 117 12.51 -1.68 2.64
C VAL A 117 11.20 -1.86 1.88
N LEU A 118 10.24 -1.00 2.17
CA LEU A 118 8.91 -1.05 1.58
C LEU A 118 8.80 -0.10 0.37
N SER A 119 7.75 -0.24 -0.43
CA SER A 119 7.50 0.56 -1.65
C SER A 119 7.36 2.06 -1.37
N SER A 120 7.01 2.46 -0.16
CA SER A 120 7.01 3.87 0.26
C SER A 120 8.40 4.41 0.65
N GLY A 121 9.44 3.57 0.66
CA GLY A 121 10.77 3.87 1.19
C GLY A 121 10.87 3.70 2.72
N ARG A 122 9.79 3.28 3.39
CA ARG A 122 9.79 3.00 4.82
C ARG A 122 10.58 1.74 5.10
N GLU A 123 11.39 1.75 6.16
CA GLU A 123 12.18 0.61 6.60
C GLU A 123 11.57 -0.01 7.86
N ILE A 124 11.49 -1.33 7.90
CA ILE A 124 10.96 -2.10 9.03
C ILE A 124 11.92 -3.22 9.43
N GLU A 125 11.89 -3.59 10.70
CA GLU A 125 12.60 -4.76 11.21
C GLU A 125 11.75 -6.01 10.95
N ASP A 126 12.14 -6.78 9.93
CA ASP A 126 11.51 -8.06 9.59
C ASP A 126 12.51 -8.95 8.86
N THR A 127 12.19 -10.26 8.80
CA THR A 127 12.98 -11.28 8.09
C THR A 127 12.09 -11.95 7.04
N LEU A 128 11.99 -11.34 5.89
CA LEU A 128 11.26 -11.90 4.75
C LEU A 128 12.20 -12.72 3.86
N LYS A 129 11.68 -13.84 3.35
CA LYS A 129 12.33 -14.63 2.31
C LYS A 129 11.68 -14.36 0.96
N GLY A 130 12.47 -14.50 -0.12
CA GLY A 130 11.95 -14.36 -1.48
C GLY A 130 11.87 -12.93 -2.00
N ILE A 131 12.43 -11.96 -1.28
CA ILE A 131 12.63 -10.60 -1.77
C ILE A 131 14.10 -10.36 -2.12
N PRO A 132 14.43 -9.45 -3.06
CA PRO A 132 15.80 -9.11 -3.41
C PRO A 132 16.63 -8.65 -2.21
N ILE A 133 17.92 -8.94 -2.21
CA ILE A 133 18.86 -8.50 -1.17
C ILE A 133 19.78 -7.41 -1.75
N LEU A 134 19.73 -6.20 -1.19
CA LEU A 134 20.74 -5.17 -1.46
C LEU A 134 22.01 -5.50 -0.68
N ILE A 135 23.10 -5.86 -1.40
CA ILE A 135 24.28 -6.46 -0.79
C ILE A 135 25.35 -5.47 -0.36
N ASN A 136 25.38 -4.26 -0.94
CA ASN A 136 26.38 -3.25 -0.64
C ASN A 136 25.76 -1.85 -0.44
N TYR A 137 26.60 -0.93 0.01
CA TYR A 137 26.20 0.46 0.22
C TYR A 137 25.89 1.17 -1.09
N VAL A 138 24.81 1.93 -1.11
CA VAL A 138 24.39 2.82 -2.20
C VAL A 138 24.35 4.25 -1.66
N PRO A 139 24.97 5.24 -2.32
CA PRO A 139 24.83 6.64 -1.92
C PRO A 139 23.38 7.09 -1.85
N ASP A 140 23.01 7.89 -0.86
CA ASP A 140 21.61 8.24 -0.54
C ASP A 140 20.82 8.79 -1.73
N VAL A 141 21.51 9.58 -2.60
CA VAL A 141 20.90 10.15 -3.82
C VAL A 141 20.42 9.06 -4.77
N TYR A 142 21.21 8.00 -4.96
CA TYR A 142 20.87 6.87 -5.84
C TYR A 142 19.97 5.87 -5.12
N TYR A 143 20.15 5.70 -3.81
CA TYR A 143 19.30 4.80 -3.01
C TYR A 143 17.82 5.20 -3.06
N THR A 144 17.52 6.48 -2.85
CA THR A 144 16.14 6.97 -2.92
C THR A 144 15.52 6.77 -4.30
N LYS A 145 16.29 7.04 -5.37
CA LYS A 145 15.86 6.79 -6.75
C LYS A 145 15.65 5.30 -7.03
N LEU A 146 16.56 4.44 -6.53
CA LEU A 146 16.45 2.98 -6.68
C LEU A 146 15.14 2.46 -6.08
N ILE A 147 14.81 2.84 -4.85
CA ILE A 147 13.56 2.42 -4.17
C ILE A 147 12.34 2.87 -4.97
N GLN A 148 12.33 4.14 -5.42
CA GLN A 148 11.24 4.65 -6.24
C GLN A 148 11.08 3.86 -7.54
N LYS A 149 12.17 3.60 -8.25
CA LYS A 149 12.15 2.86 -9.50
C LYS A 149 11.76 1.39 -9.32
N LEU A 150 12.26 0.72 -8.27
CA LEU A 150 11.88 -0.66 -7.96
C LEU A 150 10.39 -0.79 -7.59
N SER A 151 9.79 0.25 -7.01
CA SER A 151 8.35 0.23 -6.71
C SER A 151 7.45 0.17 -7.94
N ASP A 152 7.99 0.55 -9.12
CA ASP A 152 7.29 0.54 -10.41
C ASP A 152 7.56 -0.75 -11.22
N ILE A 153 8.44 -1.64 -10.71
CA ILE A 153 8.72 -2.92 -11.35
C ILE A 153 7.61 -3.94 -11.03
N ASP A 154 7.25 -4.73 -12.05
CA ASP A 154 6.30 -5.83 -11.89
C ASP A 154 6.77 -6.80 -10.78
N GLU A 155 5.85 -7.18 -9.90
CA GLU A 155 6.14 -8.03 -8.75
C GLU A 155 6.70 -9.41 -9.17
N ASN A 156 6.23 -9.96 -10.29
CA ASN A 156 6.74 -11.23 -10.81
C ASN A 156 8.22 -11.10 -11.22
N VAL A 157 8.61 -9.95 -11.79
CA VAL A 157 9.99 -9.69 -12.17
C VAL A 157 10.85 -9.37 -10.94
N LEU A 158 10.33 -8.57 -10.02
CA LEU A 158 11.03 -8.23 -8.77
C LEU A 158 11.39 -9.50 -7.98
N ASN A 159 10.47 -10.45 -7.89
CA ASN A 159 10.65 -11.73 -7.20
C ASN A 159 11.65 -12.68 -7.90
N LEU A 160 12.03 -12.40 -9.16
CA LEU A 160 13.11 -13.13 -9.86
C LEU A 160 14.51 -12.60 -9.51
N ILE A 161 14.61 -11.43 -8.87
CA ILE A 161 15.90 -10.86 -8.46
C ILE A 161 16.31 -11.49 -7.12
N SER A 162 17.50 -12.05 -7.04
CA SER A 162 18.08 -12.56 -5.78
C SER A 162 18.90 -11.50 -5.06
N GLU A 163 19.77 -10.80 -5.80
CA GLU A 163 20.67 -9.80 -5.23
C GLU A 163 20.73 -8.55 -6.10
N ILE A 164 20.86 -7.40 -5.44
CA ILE A 164 21.08 -6.09 -6.04
C ILE A 164 22.40 -5.55 -5.52
N GLU A 165 23.30 -5.19 -6.43
CA GLU A 165 24.61 -4.63 -6.14
C GLU A 165 24.76 -3.27 -6.81
N TYR A 166 25.14 -2.23 -6.06
CA TYR A 166 25.55 -0.97 -6.63
C TYR A 166 26.92 -1.14 -7.28
N SER A 167 27.00 -0.96 -8.59
CA SER A 167 28.17 -1.31 -9.41
C SER A 167 28.47 -0.22 -10.45
N PRO A 168 28.93 0.96 -10.01
CA PRO A 168 29.24 2.07 -10.92
C PRO A 168 30.30 1.63 -11.93
N TRP A 169 30.17 2.11 -13.17
CA TRP A 169 31.08 1.73 -14.22
C TRP A 169 32.15 2.78 -14.43
N THR A 170 33.41 2.34 -14.36
CA THR A 170 34.57 3.14 -14.64
C THR A 170 35.37 2.55 -15.81
N SER A 171 35.91 3.40 -16.67
CA SER A 171 36.86 3.01 -17.74
C SER A 171 38.04 3.98 -17.75
N ASN A 172 39.24 3.46 -17.77
CA ASN A 172 40.49 4.24 -17.73
C ASN A 172 40.52 5.30 -16.60
N ASN A 173 40.05 4.93 -15.41
CA ASN A 173 39.87 5.79 -14.23
C ASN A 173 38.91 6.97 -14.43
N VAL A 174 38.06 6.92 -15.46
CA VAL A 174 36.96 7.88 -15.67
C VAL A 174 35.65 7.19 -15.31
N LEU A 175 34.85 7.84 -14.48
CA LEU A 175 33.53 7.39 -14.13
C LEU A 175 32.60 7.58 -15.34
N ILE A 176 32.08 6.49 -15.88
CA ILE A 176 31.24 6.50 -17.08
C ILE A 176 29.74 6.45 -16.70
N ASP A 177 29.37 5.59 -15.74
CA ASP A 177 27.99 5.47 -15.26
C ASP A 177 28.02 5.24 -13.75
N GLU A 178 27.65 6.26 -13.00
CA GLU A 178 27.57 6.21 -11.54
C GLU A 178 26.22 5.70 -11.02
N GLU A 179 25.21 5.62 -11.86
CA GLU A 179 23.87 5.13 -11.50
C GLU A 179 23.66 3.64 -11.85
N ARG A 180 24.74 2.90 -12.11
CA ARG A 180 24.71 1.51 -12.57
C ARG A 180 24.57 0.52 -11.41
N PHE A 181 23.78 -0.53 -11.66
CA PHE A 181 23.55 -1.66 -10.77
C PHE A 181 23.78 -2.99 -11.48
N LEU A 182 24.18 -3.98 -10.71
CA LEU A 182 24.26 -5.38 -11.10
C LEU A 182 23.18 -6.15 -10.32
N LEU A 183 22.35 -6.88 -11.04
CA LEU A 183 21.30 -7.73 -10.48
C LEU A 183 21.64 -9.19 -10.75
N ARG A 184 21.64 -10.02 -9.70
CA ARG A 184 21.70 -11.48 -9.85
C ARG A 184 20.29 -12.03 -9.82
N MET A 185 19.94 -12.77 -10.87
CA MET A 185 18.61 -13.35 -11.01
C MET A 185 18.57 -14.78 -10.42
N ASN A 186 17.39 -15.22 -9.99
CA ASN A 186 17.20 -16.56 -9.43
C ASN A 186 17.47 -17.68 -10.44
N ASP A 187 17.42 -17.38 -11.73
CA ASP A 187 17.70 -18.31 -12.83
C ASP A 187 19.19 -18.36 -13.21
N THR A 188 20.07 -17.75 -12.40
CA THR A 188 21.52 -17.66 -12.58
C THR A 188 22.03 -16.65 -13.63
N ASN A 189 21.15 -15.94 -14.32
CA ASN A 189 21.56 -14.84 -15.18
C ASN A 189 21.99 -13.62 -14.33
N THR A 190 22.85 -12.79 -14.93
CA THR A 190 23.24 -11.50 -14.39
C THR A 190 22.71 -10.40 -15.29
N VAL A 191 22.18 -9.35 -14.69
CA VAL A 191 21.66 -8.19 -15.44
C VAL A 191 22.42 -6.93 -15.00
N TYR A 192 22.99 -6.21 -15.96
CA TYR A 192 23.43 -4.84 -15.73
C TYR A 192 22.36 -3.86 -16.16
N THR A 193 22.00 -2.95 -15.28
CA THR A 193 21.05 -1.86 -15.53
C THR A 193 21.52 -0.59 -14.85
N ASN A 194 20.88 0.52 -15.15
CA ASN A 194 21.06 1.79 -14.43
C ASN A 194 19.71 2.42 -14.08
N LEU A 195 19.71 3.44 -13.24
CA LEU A 195 18.46 4.08 -12.79
C LEU A 195 17.65 4.70 -13.93
N LEU A 196 18.28 5.03 -15.06
CA LEU A 196 17.59 5.54 -16.24
C LEU A 196 16.80 4.46 -16.97
N HIS A 197 17.33 3.23 -17.02
CA HIS A 197 16.82 2.13 -17.84
C HIS A 197 16.31 0.93 -17.05
N ILE A 198 16.19 1.03 -15.72
CA ILE A 198 15.75 -0.06 -14.84
C ILE A 198 14.32 -0.53 -15.17
N ASP A 199 13.49 0.33 -15.76
CA ASP A 199 12.15 0.01 -16.26
C ASP A 199 12.15 -1.11 -17.32
N LYS A 200 13.26 -1.27 -18.07
CA LYS A 200 13.43 -2.37 -19.02
C LYS A 200 13.38 -3.76 -18.37
N LEU A 201 13.61 -3.84 -17.04
CA LEU A 201 13.44 -5.07 -16.27
C LEU A 201 12.03 -5.67 -16.40
N ASN A 202 11.00 -4.86 -16.61
CA ASN A 202 9.64 -5.33 -16.81
C ASN A 202 9.51 -6.27 -18.03
N LYS A 203 10.46 -6.21 -18.96
CA LYS A 203 10.55 -7.11 -20.11
C LYS A 203 11.43 -8.34 -19.87
N TYR A 204 11.93 -8.54 -18.63
CA TYR A 204 12.88 -9.61 -18.34
C TYR A 204 12.34 -11.00 -18.72
N ILE A 205 11.10 -11.29 -18.43
CA ILE A 205 10.48 -12.59 -18.74
C ILE A 205 10.44 -12.82 -20.25
N GLU A 206 10.13 -11.78 -21.02
CA GLU A 206 10.14 -11.84 -22.51
C GLU A 206 11.56 -12.05 -23.03
N ILE A 207 12.54 -11.31 -22.48
CA ILE A 207 13.95 -11.44 -22.84
C ILE A 207 14.44 -12.86 -22.55
N TYR A 208 14.18 -13.37 -21.34
CA TYR A 208 14.58 -14.70 -20.92
C TYR A 208 14.02 -15.78 -21.86
N ALA A 209 12.78 -15.67 -22.29
CA ALA A 209 12.17 -16.60 -23.23
C ALA A 209 12.90 -16.67 -24.59
N THR A 210 13.60 -15.58 -24.98
CA THR A 210 14.38 -15.56 -26.25
C THR A 210 15.76 -16.17 -26.12
N LEU A 211 16.25 -16.42 -24.89
CA LEU A 211 17.60 -16.94 -24.65
C LEU A 211 17.72 -18.46 -24.79
N GLU A 212 16.62 -19.18 -25.03
CA GLU A 212 16.63 -20.65 -25.24
C GLU A 212 17.42 -21.38 -24.13
N ASP A 213 17.15 -21.03 -22.87
CA ASP A 213 17.83 -21.55 -21.66
C ASP A 213 19.33 -21.22 -21.52
N LYS A 214 19.90 -20.41 -22.41
CA LYS A 214 21.28 -19.93 -22.29
C LYS A 214 21.39 -19.01 -21.06
N LYS A 215 22.51 -19.17 -20.35
CA LYS A 215 22.84 -18.37 -19.17
C LYS A 215 23.99 -17.40 -19.47
N GLY A 216 23.91 -16.22 -18.91
CA GLY A 216 24.90 -15.19 -19.19
C GLY A 216 24.59 -13.84 -18.60
N ILE A 217 25.16 -12.83 -19.19
CA ILE A 217 25.06 -11.43 -18.79
C ILE A 217 24.16 -10.68 -19.78
N ILE A 218 23.12 -10.05 -19.27
CA ILE A 218 22.17 -9.22 -20.01
C ILE A 218 22.48 -7.76 -19.69
N TYR A 219 22.67 -6.93 -20.72
CA TYR A 219 22.94 -5.51 -20.58
C TYR A 219 21.71 -4.70 -20.93
N LEU A 220 21.10 -4.08 -19.92
CA LEU A 220 19.94 -3.16 -20.05
C LEU A 220 20.34 -1.70 -19.82
N ASP A 221 21.59 -1.43 -19.47
CA ASP A 221 22.15 -0.11 -19.16
C ASP A 221 22.43 0.77 -20.41
N SER A 222 22.23 0.23 -21.61
CA SER A 222 22.40 0.98 -22.86
C SER A 222 21.19 1.86 -23.17
N SER A 223 21.44 3.06 -23.70
CA SER A 223 20.42 3.97 -24.23
C SER A 223 19.72 3.46 -25.50
N SER A 224 20.30 2.46 -26.18
CA SER A 224 19.67 1.83 -27.34
C SER A 224 18.56 0.87 -26.90
N ASP A 225 17.55 0.70 -27.74
CA ASP A 225 16.51 -0.34 -27.53
C ASP A 225 17.04 -1.76 -27.75
N LYS A 226 18.30 -1.89 -28.20
CA LYS A 226 18.96 -3.18 -28.39
C LYS A 226 19.47 -3.70 -27.05
N ILE A 227 18.99 -4.87 -26.67
CA ILE A 227 19.48 -5.61 -25.51
C ILE A 227 20.68 -6.42 -25.96
N SER A 228 21.78 -6.32 -25.23
CA SER A 228 22.97 -7.13 -25.46
C SER A 228 23.03 -8.29 -24.50
N PHE A 229 23.43 -9.46 -24.99
CA PHE A 229 23.60 -10.67 -24.21
C PHE A 229 24.98 -11.25 -24.47
N SER A 230 25.65 -11.69 -23.41
CA SER A 230 26.93 -12.41 -23.45
C SER A 230 26.77 -13.70 -22.65
N SER A 231 26.91 -14.84 -23.31
CA SER A 231 26.87 -16.15 -22.66
C SER A 231 28.10 -16.34 -21.77
N TYR A 232 27.92 -17.04 -20.67
CA TYR A 232 29.03 -17.45 -19.79
C TYR A 232 29.97 -18.43 -20.49
#